data_80f6a8d13adeb4140a205ee7df8381c6
#
_entry.id   80f6a8d13adeb4140a205ee7df8381c6
#
_cell.length_a   1.000
_cell.length_b   1.000
_cell.length_c   1.000
_cell.angle_alpha   90.00
_cell.angle_beta   90.00
_cell.angle_gamma   90.00
#
_symmetry.space_group_name_H-M   'P 1'
#
loop_
_entity.id
_entity.type
_entity.pdbx_description
1 polymer ?
#
loop_
_entity_poly.entity_id
_entity_poly.type
_entity_poly.pdbx_seq_one_letter_code
_entity_poly.pdbx_strand_id
1 'polypeptide(L)'
;MNGFLPISKQDMTDRGWYYCDFLIVTGDAYVDHPSFGTAIISRVLEDAGYKVAILSQPDFRDEHDFLEMGRPRYAVLINGGNIDSMVAHYTSAKKRRSDDAYTPGGVGGKRPDRAVTVYSMLARRAFPETPVYLGGIEASLRRFAHYDYWADRVMPSILESTGADGVMFGMSEHSVVELANNLKHGKKGADACKGVRGTAYMVHDTDDLEYDAVECPSYEDVCASKPDYARSVKIQYDEQDAVRGKAILQRHGKRILVQNPPAKPLTTEEMDHVYALPYMRNYHPSYEALGGVPAIQEVQFSIIHNRGCFGACNFCALAFHQGRYIQVRSHES
;
A
#
# COMPACT_ATOMS: atom_id res chain seq x y z
N MET A 1 -5.94 -23.99 16.21
CA MET A 1 -6.06 -23.01 15.10
C MET A 1 -4.68 -22.51 14.76
N ASN A 2 -4.34 -22.45 13.51
CA ASN A 2 -3.13 -21.85 13.03
C ASN A 2 -3.20 -20.33 13.33
N GLY A 3 -2.18 -19.74 13.94
CA GLY A 3 -2.16 -18.29 14.30
C GLY A 3 -2.09 -17.32 13.10
N PHE A 4 -1.88 -17.85 11.88
CA PHE A 4 -1.84 -17.05 10.66
C PHE A 4 -3.22 -16.52 10.28
N LEU A 5 -3.26 -15.36 9.60
CA LEU A 5 -4.48 -14.87 8.97
C LEU A 5 -4.88 -15.74 7.78
N PRO A 6 -6.18 -15.81 7.45
CA PRO A 6 -6.68 -16.61 6.32
C PRO A 6 -6.10 -16.17 4.98
N ILE A 7 -5.64 -17.13 4.19
CA ILE A 7 -5.24 -16.94 2.80
C ILE A 7 -6.09 -17.73 1.80
N SER A 8 -7.08 -18.46 2.32
CA SER A 8 -8.01 -19.25 1.53
C SER A 8 -9.42 -19.23 2.13
N LYS A 9 -10.40 -19.64 1.36
CA LYS A 9 -11.78 -19.83 1.84
C LYS A 9 -11.86 -20.86 2.96
N GLN A 10 -11.04 -21.91 2.89
CA GLN A 10 -10.97 -22.93 3.93
C GLN A 10 -10.46 -22.34 5.25
N ASP A 11 -9.38 -21.54 5.23
CA ASP A 11 -8.86 -20.89 6.44
C ASP A 11 -9.90 -19.97 7.10
N MET A 12 -10.69 -19.25 6.30
CA MET A 12 -11.82 -18.47 6.83
C MET A 12 -12.85 -19.34 7.49
N THR A 13 -13.22 -20.46 6.86
CA THR A 13 -14.21 -21.43 7.40
C THR A 13 -13.71 -22.04 8.72
N ASP A 14 -12.44 -22.40 8.81
CA ASP A 14 -11.82 -22.97 10.01
C ASP A 14 -11.83 -21.98 11.18
N ARG A 15 -11.85 -20.66 10.90
CA ARG A 15 -12.06 -19.58 11.88
C ARG A 15 -13.55 -19.28 12.16
N GLY A 16 -14.47 -19.98 11.52
CA GLY A 16 -15.91 -19.71 11.61
C GLY A 16 -16.35 -18.44 10.89
N TRP A 17 -15.59 -18.01 9.89
CA TRP A 17 -15.89 -16.81 9.11
C TRP A 17 -16.53 -17.16 7.77
N TYR A 18 -17.70 -16.64 7.51
CA TYR A 18 -18.38 -16.76 6.22
C TYR A 18 -18.01 -15.64 5.24
N TYR A 19 -17.40 -14.57 5.73
CA TYR A 19 -16.92 -13.40 4.97
C TYR A 19 -15.73 -12.76 5.70
N CYS A 20 -14.97 -11.93 4.98
CA CYS A 20 -14.02 -11.00 5.57
C CYS A 20 -14.55 -9.56 5.47
N ASP A 21 -14.09 -8.70 6.38
CA ASP A 21 -14.38 -7.26 6.32
C ASP A 21 -13.48 -6.58 5.28
N PHE A 22 -12.22 -6.98 5.24
CA PHE A 22 -11.21 -6.52 4.28
C PHE A 22 -10.52 -7.70 3.60
N LEU A 23 -10.37 -7.60 2.28
CA LEU A 23 -9.52 -8.49 1.50
C LEU A 23 -8.24 -7.74 1.13
N ILE A 24 -7.10 -8.15 1.66
CA ILE A 24 -5.79 -7.58 1.31
C ILE A 24 -5.20 -8.39 0.17
N VAL A 25 -4.94 -7.73 -0.97
CA VAL A 25 -4.30 -8.34 -2.14
C VAL A 25 -2.85 -7.88 -2.22
N THR A 26 -1.93 -8.82 -2.34
CA THR A 26 -0.50 -8.52 -2.35
C THR A 26 0.25 -9.26 -3.45
N GLY A 27 1.29 -8.62 -3.98
CA GLY A 27 2.22 -9.21 -4.94
C GLY A 27 3.20 -10.22 -4.33
N ASP A 28 3.29 -10.30 -3.00
CA ASP A 28 4.16 -11.23 -2.29
C ASP A 28 3.39 -12.44 -1.76
N ALA A 29 4.08 -13.56 -1.54
CA ALA A 29 3.59 -14.62 -0.67
C ALA A 29 3.36 -14.06 0.75
N TYR A 30 2.38 -14.59 1.49
CA TYR A 30 2.10 -14.14 2.83
C TYR A 30 3.18 -14.59 3.82
N VAL A 31 3.94 -13.62 4.30
CA VAL A 31 4.89 -13.75 5.40
C VAL A 31 4.38 -12.91 6.56
N ASP A 32 4.01 -13.56 7.65
CA ASP A 32 3.46 -12.90 8.85
C ASP A 32 4.58 -12.44 9.78
N HIS A 33 5.30 -11.44 9.33
CA HIS A 33 6.44 -10.88 10.04
C HIS A 33 6.38 -9.34 10.01
N PRO A 34 6.74 -8.64 11.11
CA PRO A 34 6.65 -7.18 11.19
C PRO A 34 7.63 -6.41 10.29
N SER A 35 8.43 -7.09 9.48
CA SER A 35 9.20 -6.50 8.37
C SER A 35 8.40 -6.40 7.07
N PHE A 36 7.18 -6.93 7.02
CA PHE A 36 6.31 -6.94 5.84
C PHE A 36 5.11 -6.03 6.04
N GLY A 37 4.93 -5.05 5.15
CA GLY A 37 3.82 -4.11 5.24
C GLY A 37 2.44 -4.79 5.22
N THR A 38 2.28 -5.86 4.43
CA THR A 38 1.04 -6.65 4.40
C THR A 38 0.72 -7.23 5.78
N ALA A 39 1.71 -7.81 6.47
CA ALA A 39 1.53 -8.36 7.81
C ALA A 39 1.16 -7.27 8.82
N ILE A 40 1.86 -6.13 8.80
CA ILE A 40 1.57 -5.02 9.72
C ILE A 40 0.13 -4.54 9.53
N ILE A 41 -0.26 -4.18 8.32
CA ILE A 41 -1.59 -3.62 8.04
C ILE A 41 -2.69 -4.62 8.35
N SER A 42 -2.50 -5.90 8.03
CA SER A 42 -3.49 -6.94 8.32
C SER A 42 -3.64 -7.18 9.83
N ARG A 43 -2.54 -7.20 10.59
CA ARG A 43 -2.58 -7.36 12.06
C ARG A 43 -3.16 -6.14 12.77
N VAL A 44 -2.84 -4.93 12.31
CA VAL A 44 -3.44 -3.69 12.85
C VAL A 44 -4.95 -3.67 12.62
N LEU A 45 -5.44 -4.09 11.46
CA LEU A 45 -6.88 -4.21 11.21
C LEU A 45 -7.52 -5.33 12.06
N GLU A 46 -6.86 -6.48 12.23
CA GLU A 46 -7.32 -7.56 13.10
C GLU A 46 -7.43 -7.08 14.55
N ASP A 47 -6.43 -6.37 15.07
CA ASP A 47 -6.41 -5.78 16.42
C ASP A 47 -7.54 -4.75 16.60
N ALA A 48 -7.85 -3.98 15.56
CA ALA A 48 -9.00 -3.08 15.53
C ALA A 48 -10.38 -3.81 15.43
N GLY A 49 -10.39 -5.14 15.45
CA GLY A 49 -11.59 -5.97 15.48
C GLY A 49 -12.21 -6.29 14.12
N TYR A 50 -11.47 -6.11 13.02
CA TYR A 50 -11.94 -6.46 11.68
C TYR A 50 -11.50 -7.88 11.27
N LYS A 51 -12.35 -8.55 10.49
CA LYS A 51 -12.03 -9.82 9.84
C LYS A 51 -11.21 -9.57 8.58
N VAL A 52 -9.96 -9.97 8.58
CA VAL A 52 -9.02 -9.73 7.47
C VAL A 52 -8.62 -11.03 6.82
N ALA A 53 -8.76 -11.11 5.50
CA ALA A 53 -8.23 -12.20 4.68
C ALA A 53 -7.18 -11.64 3.71
N ILE A 54 -6.20 -12.46 3.35
CA ILE A 54 -5.09 -12.09 2.49
C ILE A 54 -5.15 -12.93 1.22
N LEU A 55 -5.17 -12.29 0.07
CA LEU A 55 -5.06 -12.91 -1.25
C LEU A 55 -3.64 -12.65 -1.77
N SER A 56 -2.78 -13.64 -1.59
CA SER A 56 -1.36 -13.58 -1.94
C SER A 56 -1.10 -14.06 -3.34
N GLN A 57 -0.49 -13.22 -4.17
CA GLN A 57 -0.09 -13.57 -5.54
C GLN A 57 -1.19 -14.26 -6.34
N PRO A 58 -2.42 -13.67 -6.43
CA PRO A 58 -3.48 -14.25 -7.23
C PRO A 58 -3.06 -14.42 -8.68
N ASP A 59 -3.62 -15.40 -9.35
CA ASP A 59 -3.46 -15.53 -10.80
C ASP A 59 -3.94 -14.22 -11.47
N PHE A 60 -3.07 -13.59 -12.22
CA PHE A 60 -3.36 -12.29 -12.83
C PHE A 60 -3.94 -12.39 -14.25
N ARG A 61 -4.25 -13.60 -14.70
CA ARG A 61 -4.89 -13.84 -16.03
C ARG A 61 -6.38 -13.57 -15.98
N ASP A 62 -7.02 -13.82 -14.83
CA ASP A 62 -8.45 -13.59 -14.63
C ASP A 62 -8.78 -13.26 -13.16
N GLU A 63 -10.06 -13.07 -12.84
CA GLU A 63 -10.56 -12.73 -11.51
C GLU A 63 -10.95 -13.93 -10.63
N HIS A 64 -10.65 -15.16 -11.05
CA HIS A 64 -11.12 -16.39 -10.38
C HIS A 64 -10.75 -16.43 -8.89
N ASP A 65 -9.46 -16.18 -8.56
CA ASP A 65 -8.98 -16.22 -7.18
C ASP A 65 -9.67 -15.20 -6.27
N PHE A 66 -10.01 -14.02 -6.82
CA PHE A 66 -10.78 -13.01 -6.11
C PHE A 66 -12.19 -13.51 -5.79
N LEU A 67 -12.87 -14.12 -6.78
CA LEU A 67 -14.22 -14.66 -6.63
C LEU A 67 -14.25 -15.83 -5.64
N GLU A 68 -13.22 -16.69 -5.64
CA GLU A 68 -13.09 -17.79 -4.69
C GLU A 68 -13.00 -17.27 -3.24
N MET A 69 -12.21 -16.22 -2.98
CA MET A 69 -12.15 -15.61 -1.65
C MET A 69 -13.49 -15.02 -1.21
N GLY A 70 -14.28 -14.57 -2.15
CA GLY A 70 -15.57 -13.93 -1.91
C GLY A 70 -15.47 -12.43 -1.65
N ARG A 71 -16.60 -11.73 -1.85
CA ARG A 71 -16.70 -10.28 -1.70
C ARG A 71 -16.44 -9.84 -0.25
N PRO A 72 -15.47 -8.95 0.03
CA PRO A 72 -15.30 -8.38 1.35
C PRO A 72 -16.44 -7.42 1.69
N ARG A 73 -16.71 -7.25 2.99
CA ARG A 73 -17.80 -6.42 3.47
C ARG A 73 -17.56 -4.92 3.21
N TYR A 74 -16.34 -4.44 3.40
CA TYR A 74 -16.01 -3.02 3.32
C TYR A 74 -15.17 -2.66 2.11
N ALA A 75 -14.01 -3.29 1.91
CA ALA A 75 -13.12 -2.91 0.82
C ALA A 75 -12.11 -4.00 0.45
N VAL A 76 -11.55 -3.86 -0.74
CA VAL A 76 -10.31 -4.52 -1.17
C VAL A 76 -9.15 -3.53 -0.97
N LEU A 77 -8.08 -3.97 -0.28
CA LEU A 77 -6.84 -3.21 -0.07
C LEU A 77 -5.73 -3.86 -0.90
N ILE A 78 -5.07 -3.10 -1.77
CA ILE A 78 -4.13 -3.66 -2.75
C ILE A 78 -2.74 -3.06 -2.59
N ASN A 79 -1.72 -3.92 -2.58
CA ASN A 79 -0.32 -3.52 -2.64
C ASN A 79 0.49 -4.40 -3.61
N GLY A 80 1.60 -3.88 -4.09
CA GLY A 80 2.49 -4.58 -5.01
C GLY A 80 3.43 -5.60 -4.35
N GLY A 81 3.41 -5.67 -3.02
CA GLY A 81 4.36 -6.42 -2.21
C GLY A 81 5.30 -5.51 -1.41
N ASN A 82 6.31 -6.10 -0.80
CA ASN A 82 7.30 -5.40 0.03
C ASN A 82 8.20 -4.45 -0.76
N ILE A 83 8.38 -4.75 -2.05
CA ILE A 83 9.08 -3.89 -3.02
C ILE A 83 8.18 -3.60 -4.22
N ASP A 84 8.56 -2.61 -5.01
CA ASP A 84 7.90 -2.29 -6.28
C ASP A 84 8.00 -3.46 -7.26
N SER A 85 6.90 -3.84 -7.91
CA SER A 85 6.83 -5.00 -8.80
C SER A 85 7.80 -4.91 -9.99
N MET A 86 8.00 -3.70 -10.53
CA MET A 86 8.95 -3.50 -11.62
C MET A 86 10.41 -3.67 -11.15
N VAL A 87 10.72 -3.25 -9.90
CA VAL A 87 12.03 -3.45 -9.28
C VAL A 87 12.24 -4.93 -8.92
N ALA A 88 11.19 -5.64 -8.52
CA ALA A 88 11.26 -7.08 -8.29
C ALA A 88 11.58 -7.85 -9.58
N HIS A 89 11.01 -7.43 -10.71
CA HIS A 89 11.12 -8.15 -11.98
C HIS A 89 12.35 -7.79 -12.81
N TYR A 90 12.85 -6.56 -12.69
CA TYR A 90 13.89 -6.06 -13.60
C TYR A 90 15.08 -5.46 -12.86
N THR A 91 16.25 -5.62 -13.46
CA THR A 91 17.45 -4.86 -13.07
C THR A 91 17.34 -3.41 -13.56
N SER A 92 18.25 -2.54 -13.07
CA SER A 92 18.39 -1.16 -13.58
C SER A 92 18.67 -1.08 -15.09
N ALA A 93 19.25 -2.13 -15.67
CA ALA A 93 19.48 -2.25 -17.12
C ALA A 93 18.27 -2.86 -17.87
N LYS A 94 17.07 -2.86 -17.26
CA LYS A 94 15.83 -3.43 -17.82
C LYS A 94 15.91 -4.93 -18.18
N LYS A 95 16.86 -5.67 -17.62
CA LYS A 95 16.94 -7.14 -17.79
C LYS A 95 16.01 -7.82 -16.79
N ARG A 96 15.20 -8.76 -17.26
CA ARG A 96 14.30 -9.53 -16.40
C ARG A 96 15.12 -10.41 -15.44
N ARG A 97 14.69 -10.47 -14.18
CA ARG A 97 15.22 -11.36 -13.16
C ARG A 97 14.62 -12.76 -13.34
N SER A 98 15.38 -13.79 -12.99
CA SER A 98 14.94 -15.20 -13.05
C SER A 98 14.22 -15.64 -11.78
N ASP A 99 14.50 -14.99 -10.66
CA ASP A 99 14.09 -15.35 -9.32
C ASP A 99 13.37 -14.18 -8.62
N ASP A 100 12.51 -14.51 -7.66
CA ASP A 100 11.82 -13.56 -6.81
C ASP A 100 11.80 -14.12 -5.37
N ALA A 101 12.58 -13.51 -4.48
CA ALA A 101 12.71 -13.95 -3.09
C ALA A 101 11.38 -13.90 -2.30
N TYR A 102 10.41 -13.10 -2.76
CA TYR A 102 9.10 -12.94 -2.13
C TYR A 102 8.04 -13.94 -2.66
N THR A 103 8.45 -14.91 -3.44
CA THR A 103 7.57 -15.95 -4.02
C THR A 103 7.93 -17.32 -3.45
N PRO A 104 6.95 -18.22 -3.27
CA PRO A 104 7.25 -19.59 -2.82
C PRO A 104 8.28 -20.29 -3.70
N GLY A 105 9.31 -20.88 -3.09
CA GLY A 105 10.43 -21.49 -3.78
C GLY A 105 11.35 -20.53 -4.54
N GLY A 106 11.17 -19.21 -4.39
CA GLY A 106 11.96 -18.21 -5.10
C GLY A 106 11.64 -18.09 -6.60
N VAL A 107 10.52 -18.65 -7.07
CA VAL A 107 10.18 -18.76 -8.49
C VAL A 107 9.66 -17.44 -9.04
N GLY A 108 10.39 -16.82 -9.97
CA GLY A 108 9.96 -15.59 -10.63
C GLY A 108 8.71 -15.75 -11.52
N GLY A 109 8.01 -14.64 -11.77
CA GLY A 109 6.87 -14.57 -12.71
C GLY A 109 5.50 -14.86 -12.09
N LYS A 110 5.40 -15.00 -10.77
CA LYS A 110 4.12 -15.17 -10.07
C LYS A 110 3.36 -13.86 -9.86
N ARG A 111 4.04 -12.73 -9.81
CA ARG A 111 3.39 -11.43 -9.75
C ARG A 111 3.38 -10.78 -11.14
N PRO A 112 2.37 -9.96 -11.51
CA PRO A 112 2.39 -9.20 -12.76
C PRO A 112 3.31 -7.99 -12.70
N ASP A 113 3.74 -7.49 -13.86
CA ASP A 113 4.30 -6.15 -13.98
C ASP A 113 3.24 -5.12 -13.57
N ARG A 114 3.64 -4.08 -12.82
CA ARG A 114 2.71 -3.07 -12.26
C ARG A 114 1.57 -3.74 -11.48
N ALA A 115 1.95 -4.57 -10.53
CA ALA A 115 1.04 -5.45 -9.78
C ALA A 115 -0.18 -4.69 -9.21
N VAL A 116 0.02 -3.51 -8.64
CA VAL A 116 -1.08 -2.70 -8.09
C VAL A 116 -2.12 -2.36 -9.16
N THR A 117 -1.69 -2.01 -10.38
CA THR A 117 -2.59 -1.68 -11.49
C THR A 117 -3.37 -2.91 -11.96
N VAL A 118 -2.68 -4.04 -12.15
CA VAL A 118 -3.31 -5.28 -12.63
C VAL A 118 -4.30 -5.82 -11.60
N TYR A 119 -3.91 -5.89 -10.33
CA TYR A 119 -4.80 -6.37 -9.26
C TYR A 119 -6.00 -5.44 -9.05
N SER A 120 -5.85 -4.13 -9.25
CA SER A 120 -6.98 -3.19 -9.19
C SER A 120 -8.01 -3.48 -10.28
N MET A 121 -7.57 -3.76 -11.50
CA MET A 121 -8.45 -4.14 -12.59
C MET A 121 -9.21 -5.44 -12.29
N LEU A 122 -8.52 -6.45 -11.76
CA LEU A 122 -9.12 -7.73 -11.40
C LEU A 122 -10.11 -7.59 -10.24
N ALA A 123 -9.76 -6.82 -9.21
CA ALA A 123 -10.66 -6.54 -8.09
C ALA A 123 -11.94 -5.83 -8.56
N ARG A 124 -11.84 -4.87 -9.49
CA ARG A 124 -13.00 -4.19 -10.07
C ARG A 124 -13.87 -5.11 -10.93
N ARG A 125 -13.28 -6.09 -11.63
CA ARG A 125 -14.04 -7.10 -12.38
C ARG A 125 -14.77 -8.05 -11.42
N ALA A 126 -14.05 -8.56 -10.41
CA ALA A 126 -14.63 -9.48 -9.43
C ALA A 126 -15.73 -8.79 -8.58
N PHE A 127 -15.50 -7.54 -8.18
CA PHE A 127 -16.36 -6.83 -7.23
C PHE A 127 -16.62 -5.37 -7.68
N PRO A 128 -17.44 -5.12 -8.71
CA PRO A 128 -17.61 -3.79 -9.33
C PRO A 128 -17.98 -2.67 -8.36
N GLU A 129 -18.77 -2.99 -7.32
CA GLU A 129 -19.28 -2.00 -6.36
C GLU A 129 -18.49 -1.94 -5.05
N THR A 130 -17.48 -2.78 -4.89
CA THR A 130 -16.67 -2.80 -3.66
C THR A 130 -15.57 -1.74 -3.77
N PRO A 131 -15.41 -0.87 -2.77
CA PRO A 131 -14.32 0.09 -2.75
C PRO A 131 -12.95 -0.58 -2.84
N VAL A 132 -12.03 0.07 -3.57
CA VAL A 132 -10.66 -0.40 -3.77
C VAL A 132 -9.69 0.69 -3.32
N TYR A 133 -8.85 0.40 -2.34
CA TYR A 133 -7.80 1.31 -1.87
C TYR A 133 -6.43 0.69 -2.09
N LEU A 134 -5.50 1.53 -2.50
CA LEU A 134 -4.14 1.14 -2.84
C LEU A 134 -3.19 1.50 -1.70
N GLY A 135 -2.11 0.74 -1.56
CA GLY A 135 -1.08 1.01 -0.55
C GLY A 135 0.27 0.43 -0.94
N GLY A 136 1.21 0.47 0.01
CA GLY A 136 2.58 0.02 -0.21
C GLY A 136 3.41 0.98 -1.06
N ILE A 137 4.70 0.65 -1.23
CA ILE A 137 5.67 1.53 -1.89
C ILE A 137 5.32 1.81 -3.35
N GLU A 138 4.82 0.81 -4.08
CA GLU A 138 4.46 0.94 -5.50
C GLU A 138 3.37 2.00 -5.72
N ALA A 139 2.30 1.97 -4.92
CA ALA A 139 1.23 2.95 -5.00
C ALA A 139 1.67 4.32 -4.45
N SER A 140 2.39 4.35 -3.33
CA SER A 140 2.86 5.59 -2.70
C SER A 140 3.71 6.43 -3.65
N LEU A 141 4.62 5.82 -4.39
CA LEU A 141 5.51 6.54 -5.32
C LEU A 141 4.82 6.97 -6.62
N ARG A 142 3.64 6.40 -6.93
CA ARG A 142 2.86 6.70 -8.14
C ARG A 142 1.58 7.49 -7.86
N ARG A 143 1.42 8.05 -6.65
CA ARG A 143 0.20 8.79 -6.28
C ARG A 143 0.02 10.11 -7.02
N PHE A 144 1.12 10.78 -7.42
CA PHE A 144 1.13 11.94 -8.29
C PHE A 144 1.46 11.58 -9.74
N ALA A 145 1.40 12.55 -10.64
CA ALA A 145 2.06 12.46 -11.92
C ALA A 145 3.55 12.18 -11.70
N HIS A 146 4.08 11.15 -12.35
CA HIS A 146 5.43 10.65 -12.09
C HIS A 146 6.11 10.18 -13.37
N TYR A 147 7.45 10.27 -13.42
CA TYR A 147 8.21 9.67 -14.50
C TYR A 147 8.31 8.15 -14.29
N ASP A 148 7.81 7.40 -15.26
CA ASP A 148 7.94 5.94 -15.29
C ASP A 148 9.18 5.56 -16.10
N TYR A 149 10.20 5.07 -15.42
CA TYR A 149 11.49 4.66 -16.01
C TYR A 149 11.32 3.57 -17.08
N TRP A 150 10.35 2.68 -16.92
CA TRP A 150 10.14 1.56 -17.83
C TRP A 150 9.46 2.00 -19.12
N ALA A 151 8.46 2.89 -19.02
CA ALA A 151 7.75 3.46 -20.14
C ALA A 151 8.47 4.67 -20.77
N ASP A 152 9.51 5.19 -20.10
CA ASP A 152 10.30 6.38 -20.52
C ASP A 152 9.42 7.62 -20.78
N ARG A 153 8.45 7.85 -19.91
CA ARG A 153 7.53 8.99 -20.01
C ARG A 153 6.90 9.34 -18.65
N VAL A 154 6.33 10.54 -18.58
CA VAL A 154 5.50 10.93 -17.44
C VAL A 154 4.16 10.19 -17.54
N MET A 155 3.77 9.54 -16.44
CA MET A 155 2.50 8.85 -16.28
C MET A 155 1.60 9.65 -15.33
N PRO A 156 0.27 9.56 -15.49
CA PRO A 156 -0.66 10.17 -14.54
C PRO A 156 -0.60 9.49 -13.16
N SER A 157 -1.30 10.06 -12.19
CA SER A 157 -1.53 9.41 -10.90
C SER A 157 -2.01 7.97 -11.09
N ILE A 158 -1.58 7.07 -10.22
CA ILE A 158 -2.07 5.69 -10.20
C ILE A 158 -3.59 5.62 -9.99
N LEU A 159 -4.17 6.59 -9.29
CA LEU A 159 -5.63 6.70 -9.13
C LEU A 159 -6.35 6.99 -10.44
N GLU A 160 -5.74 7.82 -11.30
CA GLU A 160 -6.26 8.08 -12.65
C GLU A 160 -6.18 6.81 -13.52
N SER A 161 -5.09 6.06 -13.39
CA SER A 161 -4.83 4.87 -14.20
C SER A 161 -5.68 3.66 -13.78
N THR A 162 -6.03 3.55 -12.50
CA THR A 162 -6.73 2.37 -11.93
C THR A 162 -8.19 2.61 -11.64
N GLY A 163 -8.61 3.86 -11.48
CA GLY A 163 -9.92 4.20 -10.98
C GLY A 163 -10.16 3.76 -9.52
N ALA A 164 -9.10 3.49 -8.75
CA ALA A 164 -9.22 3.17 -7.34
C ALA A 164 -9.75 4.37 -6.54
N ASP A 165 -10.37 4.09 -5.40
CA ASP A 165 -11.06 5.08 -4.58
C ASP A 165 -10.09 5.94 -3.76
N GLY A 166 -8.91 5.42 -3.44
CA GLY A 166 -7.88 6.15 -2.74
C GLY A 166 -6.55 5.40 -2.66
N VAL A 167 -5.51 6.13 -2.27
CA VAL A 167 -4.17 5.59 -1.93
C VAL A 167 -3.89 5.92 -0.48
N MET A 168 -3.47 4.93 0.28
CA MET A 168 -2.80 5.13 1.56
C MET A 168 -1.29 5.16 1.31
N PHE A 169 -0.62 6.24 1.65
CA PHE A 169 0.81 6.40 1.43
C PHE A 169 1.57 6.53 2.74
N GLY A 170 2.81 6.09 2.71
CA GLY A 170 3.66 6.13 3.89
C GLY A 170 3.35 5.02 4.91
N MET A 171 3.56 5.31 6.16
CA MET A 171 3.25 4.44 7.30
C MET A 171 1.77 4.58 7.65
N SER A 172 0.99 3.56 7.35
CA SER A 172 -0.47 3.67 7.25
C SER A 172 -1.23 3.04 8.42
N GLU A 173 -0.59 2.75 9.54
CA GLU A 173 -1.23 2.09 10.68
C GLU A 173 -2.45 2.88 11.20
N HIS A 174 -2.29 4.20 11.43
CA HIS A 174 -3.41 5.06 11.81
C HIS A 174 -4.41 5.23 10.66
N SER A 175 -3.89 5.52 9.46
CA SER A 175 -4.72 5.81 8.29
C SER A 175 -5.65 4.66 7.93
N VAL A 176 -5.17 3.40 8.02
CA VAL A 176 -5.99 2.24 7.67
C VAL A 176 -7.12 1.99 8.67
N VAL A 177 -6.88 2.22 9.96
CA VAL A 177 -7.91 2.08 11.00
C VAL A 177 -8.97 3.18 10.87
N GLU A 178 -8.54 4.43 10.62
CA GLU A 178 -9.44 5.55 10.41
C GLU A 178 -10.28 5.35 9.14
N LEU A 179 -9.67 4.93 8.03
CA LEU A 179 -10.35 4.56 6.80
C LEU A 179 -11.38 3.44 7.05
N ALA A 180 -10.98 2.39 7.77
CA ALA A 180 -11.86 1.27 8.11
C ALA A 180 -13.06 1.71 8.93
N ASN A 181 -12.85 2.59 9.91
CA ASN A 181 -13.93 3.19 10.70
C ASN A 181 -14.88 4.05 9.83
N ASN A 182 -14.35 4.87 8.93
CA ASN A 182 -15.14 5.65 7.99
C ASN A 182 -16.04 4.75 7.11
N LEU A 183 -15.49 3.67 6.57
CA LEU A 183 -16.23 2.67 5.78
C LEU A 183 -17.30 1.96 6.61
N LYS A 184 -16.99 1.58 7.86
CA LYS A 184 -17.95 0.99 8.81
C LYS A 184 -19.10 1.93 9.12
N HIS A 185 -18.87 3.24 9.16
CA HIS A 185 -19.89 4.27 9.37
C HIS A 185 -20.60 4.71 8.08
N GLY A 186 -20.39 4.00 6.96
CA GLY A 186 -21.14 4.17 5.73
C GLY A 186 -20.54 5.15 4.71
N LYS A 187 -19.39 5.79 4.98
CA LYS A 187 -18.66 6.54 3.96
C LYS A 187 -18.17 5.57 2.88
N LYS A 188 -18.08 6.03 1.63
CA LYS A 188 -17.66 5.19 0.50
C LYS A 188 -16.75 5.95 -0.45
N GLY A 189 -15.99 5.20 -1.26
CA GLY A 189 -15.15 5.79 -2.30
C GLY A 189 -14.18 6.82 -1.74
N ALA A 190 -13.98 7.92 -2.46
CA ALA A 190 -13.12 9.03 -2.05
C ALA A 190 -13.54 9.68 -0.71
N ASP A 191 -14.85 9.67 -0.36
CA ASP A 191 -15.32 10.28 0.89
C ASP A 191 -14.79 9.55 2.13
N ALA A 192 -14.46 8.28 2.03
CA ALA A 192 -13.85 7.56 3.14
C ALA A 192 -12.41 8.04 3.43
N CYS A 193 -11.74 8.68 2.46
CA CYS A 193 -10.39 9.25 2.61
C CYS A 193 -10.40 10.71 3.08
N LYS A 194 -11.52 11.44 2.95
CA LYS A 194 -11.61 12.85 3.37
C LYS A 194 -11.25 12.98 4.84
N GLY A 195 -10.33 13.91 5.15
CA GLY A 195 -9.83 14.15 6.50
C GLY A 195 -8.82 13.11 7.02
N VAL A 196 -8.68 11.95 6.38
CA VAL A 196 -7.74 10.90 6.82
C VAL A 196 -6.33 11.25 6.37
N ARG A 197 -5.44 11.56 7.31
CA ARG A 197 -4.03 11.84 7.01
C ARG A 197 -3.34 10.61 6.40
N GLY A 198 -2.36 10.84 5.52
CA GLY A 198 -1.67 9.75 4.82
C GLY A 198 -2.49 9.10 3.71
N THR A 199 -3.54 9.79 3.21
CA THR A 199 -4.34 9.33 2.07
C THR A 199 -4.31 10.32 0.91
N ALA A 200 -4.56 9.80 -0.29
CA ALA A 200 -4.81 10.60 -1.49
C ALA A 200 -6.01 10.02 -2.24
N TYR A 201 -6.81 10.88 -2.87
CA TYR A 201 -8.05 10.52 -3.58
C TYR A 201 -8.35 11.50 -4.70
N MET A 202 -9.28 11.17 -5.59
CA MET A 202 -9.67 12.02 -6.73
C MET A 202 -11.04 12.64 -6.51
N VAL A 203 -11.15 13.94 -6.80
CA VAL A 203 -12.41 14.70 -6.73
C VAL A 203 -12.65 15.52 -8.01
N HIS A 204 -13.84 16.10 -8.15
CA HIS A 204 -14.17 17.03 -9.24
C HIS A 204 -14.07 18.50 -8.83
N ASP A 205 -14.23 18.79 -7.54
CA ASP A 205 -14.09 20.12 -6.94
C ASP A 205 -13.36 20.04 -5.61
N THR A 206 -13.02 21.18 -5.05
CA THR A 206 -12.23 21.30 -3.81
C THR A 206 -12.93 22.13 -2.75
N ASP A 207 -14.27 22.24 -2.80
CA ASP A 207 -15.04 23.09 -1.91
C ASP A 207 -15.05 22.57 -0.46
N ASP A 208 -14.90 21.24 -0.27
CA ASP A 208 -14.96 20.55 1.03
C ASP A 208 -13.60 19.99 1.46
N LEU A 209 -12.52 20.75 1.36
CA LEU A 209 -11.20 20.33 1.84
C LEU A 209 -11.08 20.47 3.36
N GLU A 210 -10.63 19.39 4.02
CA GLU A 210 -10.40 19.36 5.47
C GLU A 210 -9.09 20.04 5.91
N TYR A 211 -8.17 20.28 4.96
CA TYR A 211 -6.83 20.82 5.22
C TYR A 211 -6.51 21.98 4.29
N ASP A 212 -5.72 22.93 4.79
CA ASP A 212 -5.04 23.91 3.93
C ASP A 212 -4.26 23.18 2.83
N ALA A 213 -4.36 23.67 1.61
CA ALA A 213 -3.77 23.01 0.46
C ALA A 213 -2.82 23.92 -0.33
N VAL A 214 -1.84 23.32 -0.98
CA VAL A 214 -0.97 23.93 -1.99
C VAL A 214 -1.23 23.29 -3.35
N GLU A 215 -1.25 24.10 -4.41
CA GLU A 215 -1.44 23.61 -5.77
C GLU A 215 -0.09 23.23 -6.40
N CYS A 216 -0.04 22.03 -6.94
CA CYS A 216 1.06 21.45 -7.67
C CYS A 216 0.81 21.67 -9.18
N PRO A 217 1.83 21.83 -10.04
CA PRO A 217 1.64 21.82 -11.49
C PRO A 217 0.80 20.63 -11.95
N SER A 218 -0.11 20.85 -12.90
CA SER A 218 -1.02 19.83 -13.41
C SER A 218 -0.26 18.66 -14.06
N TYR A 219 -0.93 17.55 -14.29
CA TYR A 219 -0.37 16.42 -15.06
C TYR A 219 0.10 16.89 -16.44
N GLU A 220 -0.69 17.72 -17.09
CA GLU A 220 -0.39 18.27 -18.42
C GLU A 220 0.87 19.16 -18.39
N ASP A 221 1.00 20.02 -17.38
CA ASP A 221 2.17 20.88 -17.21
C ASP A 221 3.44 20.05 -16.97
N VAL A 222 3.39 19.04 -16.09
CA VAL A 222 4.56 18.19 -15.81
C VAL A 222 4.94 17.29 -16.98
N CYS A 223 3.99 16.97 -17.88
CA CYS A 223 4.28 16.29 -19.14
C CYS A 223 5.01 17.20 -20.14
N ALA A 224 4.62 18.47 -20.19
CA ALA A 224 5.13 19.43 -21.16
C ALA A 224 6.46 20.06 -20.76
N SER A 225 6.76 20.15 -19.45
CA SER A 225 7.81 21.02 -18.93
C SER A 225 8.62 20.33 -17.81
N LYS A 226 9.92 20.14 -18.06
CA LYS A 226 10.85 19.66 -17.01
C LYS A 226 10.95 20.58 -15.80
N PRO A 227 10.98 21.95 -15.95
CA PRO A 227 10.88 22.85 -14.79
C PRO A 227 9.61 22.65 -13.96
N ASP A 228 8.45 22.43 -14.59
CA ASP A 228 7.21 22.18 -13.86
C ASP A 228 7.22 20.82 -13.17
N TYR A 229 7.82 19.81 -13.79
CA TYR A 229 8.06 18.52 -13.14
C TYR A 229 8.94 18.71 -11.89
N ALA A 230 10.05 19.45 -12.00
CA ALA A 230 10.94 19.74 -10.86
C ALA A 230 10.22 20.51 -9.74
N ARG A 231 9.37 21.51 -10.11
CA ARG A 231 8.55 22.26 -9.15
C ARG A 231 7.54 21.34 -8.44
N SER A 232 6.89 20.43 -9.18
CA SER A 232 6.00 19.42 -8.61
C SER A 232 6.70 18.54 -7.58
N VAL A 233 7.88 18.02 -7.91
CA VAL A 233 8.69 17.19 -6.97
C VAL A 233 9.11 18.01 -5.74
N LYS A 234 9.48 19.29 -5.92
CA LYS A 234 9.84 20.16 -4.79
C LYS A 234 8.67 20.38 -3.84
N ILE A 235 7.46 20.65 -4.34
CA ILE A 235 6.27 20.81 -3.52
C ILE A 235 6.00 19.52 -2.74
N GLN A 236 6.00 18.36 -3.41
CA GLN A 236 5.84 17.07 -2.74
C GLN A 236 6.90 16.83 -1.65
N TYR A 237 8.14 17.27 -1.90
CA TYR A 237 9.22 17.16 -0.93
C TYR A 237 9.01 18.08 0.28
N ASP A 238 8.61 19.33 0.07
CA ASP A 238 8.39 20.32 1.13
C ASP A 238 7.20 19.90 2.02
N GLU A 239 6.11 19.45 1.40
CA GLU A 239 4.88 19.07 2.10
C GLU A 239 4.90 17.61 2.64
N GLN A 240 6.02 16.89 2.53
CA GLN A 240 6.20 15.55 3.15
C GLN A 240 6.45 15.65 4.67
N ASP A 241 6.32 16.82 5.26
CA ASP A 241 6.43 17.03 6.70
C ASP A 241 5.14 16.59 7.41
N ALA A 242 5.23 15.59 8.29
CA ALA A 242 4.08 15.06 9.01
C ALA A 242 3.48 16.04 10.04
N VAL A 243 4.18 17.12 10.40
CA VAL A 243 3.72 18.12 11.39
C VAL A 243 3.18 19.37 10.69
N ARG A 244 3.91 19.91 9.70
CA ARG A 244 3.63 21.20 9.06
C ARG A 244 3.10 21.07 7.63
N GLY A 245 3.25 19.89 7.03
CA GLY A 245 2.83 19.63 5.65
C GLY A 245 1.35 19.92 5.45
N LYS A 246 1.04 20.59 4.34
CA LYS A 246 -0.31 20.87 3.87
C LYS A 246 -0.81 19.75 2.96
N ALA A 247 -2.08 19.80 2.63
CA ALA A 247 -2.60 19.00 1.52
C ALA A 247 -2.01 19.49 0.19
N ILE A 248 -1.89 18.59 -0.78
CA ILE A 248 -1.40 18.92 -2.12
C ILE A 248 -2.50 18.62 -3.14
N LEU A 249 -2.73 19.58 -4.04
CA LEU A 249 -3.67 19.42 -5.15
C LEU A 249 -2.88 19.28 -6.45
N GLN A 250 -3.26 18.31 -7.29
CA GLN A 250 -2.74 18.18 -8.66
C GLN A 250 -3.88 17.90 -9.64
N ARG A 251 -4.04 18.74 -10.65
CA ARG A 251 -5.06 18.57 -11.69
C ARG A 251 -4.66 17.46 -12.67
N HIS A 252 -5.64 16.64 -13.04
CA HIS A 252 -5.59 15.62 -14.07
C HIS A 252 -6.82 15.81 -14.97
N GLY A 253 -6.72 16.65 -15.99
CA GLY A 253 -7.86 17.04 -16.81
C GLY A 253 -8.98 17.66 -15.98
N LYS A 254 -10.14 16.98 -15.92
CA LYS A 254 -11.32 17.44 -15.16
C LYS A 254 -11.33 16.99 -13.70
N ARG A 255 -10.42 16.13 -13.29
CA ARG A 255 -10.31 15.63 -11.91
C ARG A 255 -9.14 16.29 -11.18
N ILE A 256 -9.23 16.32 -9.89
CA ILE A 256 -8.21 16.88 -9.00
C ILE A 256 -7.80 15.77 -8.04
N LEU A 257 -6.52 15.45 -8.05
CA LEU A 257 -5.92 14.65 -7.00
C LEU A 257 -5.79 15.52 -5.76
N VAL A 258 -6.34 15.06 -4.66
CA VAL A 258 -6.15 15.62 -3.32
C VAL A 258 -5.28 14.66 -2.54
N GLN A 259 -4.09 15.08 -2.14
CA GLN A 259 -3.32 14.36 -1.13
C GLN A 259 -3.48 15.07 0.22
N ASN A 260 -4.03 14.39 1.20
CA ASN A 260 -4.03 14.88 2.59
C ASN A 260 -2.60 14.96 3.15
N PRO A 261 -2.34 15.74 4.20
CA PRO A 261 -1.04 15.76 4.85
C PRO A 261 -0.59 14.34 5.25
N PRO A 262 0.72 14.07 5.32
CA PRO A 262 1.23 12.76 5.73
C PRO A 262 0.68 12.33 7.10
N ALA A 263 0.56 11.01 7.33
CA ALA A 263 0.21 10.47 8.63
C ALA A 263 1.20 10.96 9.70
N LYS A 264 0.70 11.20 10.92
CA LYS A 264 1.57 11.52 12.04
C LYS A 264 2.47 10.33 12.38
N PRO A 265 3.72 10.58 12.81
CA PRO A 265 4.57 9.51 13.31
C PRO A 265 3.91 8.79 14.49
N LEU A 266 4.09 7.48 14.58
CA LEU A 266 3.70 6.72 15.77
C LEU A 266 4.54 7.16 16.97
N THR A 267 3.92 7.22 18.15
CA THR A 267 4.66 7.34 19.41
C THR A 267 5.44 6.05 19.71
N THR A 268 6.32 6.07 20.69
CA THR A 268 7.05 4.86 21.12
C THR A 268 6.07 3.76 21.58
N GLU A 269 5.05 4.14 22.34
CA GLU A 269 4.03 3.22 22.85
C GLU A 269 3.22 2.58 21.72
N GLU A 270 2.85 3.37 20.70
CA GLU A 270 2.15 2.87 19.52
C GLU A 270 3.05 1.95 18.67
N MET A 271 4.33 2.32 18.53
CA MET A 271 5.32 1.45 17.87
C MET A 271 5.44 0.12 18.61
N ASP A 272 5.59 0.15 19.92
CA ASP A 272 5.69 -1.06 20.75
C ASP A 272 4.45 -1.94 20.63
N HIS A 273 3.26 -1.33 20.64
CA HIS A 273 2.00 -2.04 20.42
C HIS A 273 1.97 -2.74 19.06
N VAL A 274 2.28 -2.02 17.97
CA VAL A 274 2.31 -2.59 16.60
C VAL A 274 3.27 -3.78 16.51
N TYR A 275 4.46 -3.69 17.13
CA TYR A 275 5.44 -4.77 17.08
C TYR A 275 5.16 -5.92 18.07
N ALA A 276 4.29 -5.72 19.06
CA ALA A 276 3.81 -6.74 19.98
C ALA A 276 2.61 -7.54 19.44
N LEU A 277 2.00 -7.15 18.31
CA LEU A 277 0.91 -7.88 17.71
C LEU A 277 1.30 -9.34 17.41
N PRO A 278 0.35 -10.28 17.33
CA PRO A 278 0.63 -11.72 17.35
C PRO A 278 1.15 -12.25 16.00
N TYR A 279 2.27 -11.69 15.53
CA TYR A 279 2.94 -12.18 14.32
C TYR A 279 3.48 -13.60 14.51
N MET A 280 3.26 -14.46 13.53
CA MET A 280 3.81 -15.82 13.52
C MET A 280 5.32 -15.85 13.22
N ARG A 281 5.89 -14.73 12.75
CA ARG A 281 7.31 -14.54 12.40
C ARG A 281 7.83 -15.59 11.39
N ASN A 282 6.93 -16.04 10.53
CA ASN A 282 7.21 -17.01 9.48
C ASN A 282 6.26 -16.80 8.29
N TYR A 283 6.54 -17.51 7.18
CA TYR A 283 5.59 -17.60 6.07
C TYR A 283 4.46 -18.58 6.37
N HIS A 284 3.35 -18.45 5.64
CA HIS A 284 2.20 -19.32 5.83
C HIS A 284 2.57 -20.79 5.52
N PRO A 285 2.15 -21.78 6.34
CA PRO A 285 2.56 -23.20 6.21
C PRO A 285 2.27 -23.84 4.85
N SER A 286 1.25 -23.36 4.11
CA SER A 286 0.95 -23.85 2.76
C SER A 286 2.09 -23.72 1.77
N TYR A 287 3.08 -22.85 2.04
CA TYR A 287 4.25 -22.66 1.18
C TYR A 287 5.40 -23.63 1.46
N GLU A 288 5.33 -24.42 2.55
CA GLU A 288 6.38 -25.36 2.93
C GLU A 288 6.65 -26.38 1.82
N ALA A 289 5.60 -26.99 1.28
CA ALA A 289 5.70 -27.96 0.18
C ALA A 289 6.21 -27.35 -1.14
N LEU A 290 6.19 -26.01 -1.25
CA LEU A 290 6.67 -25.26 -2.41
C LEU A 290 8.11 -24.76 -2.23
N GLY A 291 8.79 -25.13 -1.14
CA GLY A 291 10.17 -24.71 -0.83
C GLY A 291 10.26 -23.46 0.06
N GLY A 292 9.17 -23.08 0.73
CA GLY A 292 9.11 -21.91 1.61
C GLY A 292 9.19 -20.58 0.86
N VAL A 293 9.40 -19.48 1.59
CA VAL A 293 9.57 -18.13 1.02
C VAL A 293 10.96 -17.61 1.38
N PRO A 294 11.89 -17.48 0.42
CA PRO A 294 13.29 -17.13 0.72
C PRO A 294 13.48 -15.82 1.49
N ALA A 295 12.62 -14.83 1.27
CA ALA A 295 12.69 -13.52 1.92
C ALA A 295 12.64 -13.59 3.46
N ILE A 296 12.12 -14.67 4.06
CA ILE A 296 12.10 -14.84 5.51
C ILE A 296 13.53 -14.94 6.09
N GLN A 297 14.49 -15.47 5.33
CA GLN A 297 15.84 -15.71 5.80
C GLN A 297 16.57 -14.41 6.18
N GLU A 298 16.21 -13.30 5.53
CA GLU A 298 16.82 -11.99 5.81
C GLU A 298 16.26 -11.35 7.09
N VAL A 299 15.04 -11.70 7.50
CA VAL A 299 14.31 -10.96 8.53
C VAL A 299 13.91 -11.78 9.73
N GLN A 300 13.92 -13.10 9.67
CA GLN A 300 13.39 -14.02 10.69
C GLN A 300 13.89 -13.69 12.10
N PHE A 301 15.16 -13.36 12.22
CA PHE A 301 15.82 -13.00 13.49
C PHE A 301 16.17 -11.51 13.59
N SER A 302 15.62 -10.67 12.69
CA SER A 302 15.88 -9.24 12.72
C SER A 302 14.96 -8.51 13.69
N ILE A 303 15.46 -7.42 14.27
CA ILE A 303 14.70 -6.51 15.11
C ILE A 303 14.66 -5.15 14.42
N ILE A 304 13.48 -4.68 14.05
CA ILE A 304 13.30 -3.32 13.58
C ILE A 304 13.22 -2.41 14.81
N HIS A 305 14.28 -1.67 15.05
CA HIS A 305 14.34 -0.74 16.18
C HIS A 305 13.67 0.60 15.88
N ASN A 306 13.78 1.07 14.64
CA ASN A 306 13.24 2.38 14.22
C ASN A 306 12.73 2.37 12.79
N ARG A 307 11.89 3.34 12.47
CA ARG A 307 11.43 3.67 11.11
C ARG A 307 11.67 5.14 10.81
N GLY A 308 11.66 5.48 9.51
CA GLY A 308 11.95 6.82 9.03
C GLY A 308 13.44 7.06 8.80
N CYS A 309 13.77 8.12 8.04
CA CYS A 309 15.16 8.47 7.75
C CYS A 309 15.29 9.97 7.49
N PHE A 310 16.11 10.66 8.28
CA PHE A 310 16.44 12.08 8.10
C PHE A 310 17.54 12.35 7.07
N GLY A 311 18.11 11.31 6.44
CA GLY A 311 19.23 11.44 5.49
C GLY A 311 18.88 12.19 4.21
N ALA A 312 17.60 12.23 3.82
CA ALA A 312 17.08 12.99 2.68
C ALA A 312 17.87 12.86 1.37
N CYS A 313 18.46 11.67 1.11
CA CYS A 313 19.27 11.41 -0.09
C CYS A 313 18.40 11.52 -1.35
N ASN A 314 18.84 12.28 -2.35
CA ASN A 314 18.06 12.58 -3.55
C ASN A 314 17.65 11.36 -4.38
N PHE A 315 18.37 10.25 -4.27
CA PHE A 315 18.05 9.00 -4.98
C PHE A 315 17.12 8.06 -4.20
N CYS A 316 16.84 8.35 -2.91
CA CYS A 316 16.23 7.39 -2.00
C CYS A 316 14.73 7.66 -1.84
N ALA A 317 13.91 6.67 -2.19
CA ALA A 317 12.46 6.73 -2.01
C ALA A 317 12.01 6.58 -0.54
N LEU A 318 12.91 6.19 0.38
CA LEU A 318 12.57 5.91 1.76
C LEU A 318 11.96 7.14 2.47
N ALA A 319 12.54 8.32 2.28
CA ALA A 319 12.03 9.55 2.88
C ALA A 319 10.61 9.92 2.38
N PHE A 320 10.27 9.55 1.13
CA PHE A 320 8.94 9.77 0.55
C PHE A 320 7.92 8.70 0.99
N HIS A 321 8.38 7.53 1.40
CA HIS A 321 7.51 6.45 1.85
C HIS A 321 7.40 6.39 3.38
N GLN A 322 8.52 6.31 4.11
CA GLN A 322 8.50 6.22 5.56
C GLN A 322 8.51 7.57 6.30
N GLY A 323 8.76 8.66 5.57
CA GLY A 323 8.93 9.98 6.16
C GLY A 323 10.31 10.24 6.73
N ARG A 324 10.51 11.47 7.25
CA ARG A 324 11.80 11.95 7.77
C ARG A 324 11.89 11.93 9.29
N TYR A 325 10.77 11.73 9.99
CA TYR A 325 10.75 11.58 11.42
C TYR A 325 11.19 10.17 11.81
N ILE A 326 12.13 10.08 12.74
CA ILE A 326 12.55 8.81 13.30
C ILE A 326 11.54 8.41 14.36
N GLN A 327 10.91 7.28 14.19
CA GLN A 327 10.01 6.63 15.13
C GLN A 327 10.76 5.45 15.73
N VAL A 328 10.81 5.37 17.04
CA VAL A 328 11.62 4.36 17.76
C VAL A 328 10.75 3.49 18.66
N ARG A 329 11.17 2.24 18.82
CA ARG A 329 10.64 1.34 19.85
C ARG A 329 11.36 1.57 21.17
N SER A 330 10.70 1.21 22.27
CA SER A 330 11.36 1.16 23.59
C SER A 330 12.41 0.04 23.65
N HIS A 331 13.25 0.08 24.65
CA HIS A 331 14.23 -0.99 24.90
C HIS A 331 13.56 -2.28 25.39
N GLU A 332 12.39 -2.19 26.00
CA GLU A 332 11.61 -3.31 26.51
C GLU A 332 10.90 -4.06 25.38
N SER A 333 10.56 -3.38 24.29
CA SER A 333 9.90 -3.95 23.12
C SER A 333 10.87 -4.74 22.24
#